data_49b60fff8e8f3f3aac5e3bf2c3a651bf
#
_entry.id   49b60fff8e8f3f3aac5e3bf2c3a651bf
#
_cell.length_a   1.000
_cell.length_b   1.000
_cell.length_c   1.000
_cell.angle_alpha   90.00
_cell.angle_beta   90.00
_cell.angle_gamma   90.00
#
_symmetry.space_group_name_H-M   'P 1'
#
loop_
_entity.id
_entity.type
_entity.pdbx_description
1 polymer ?
#
loop_
_entity_poly.entity_id
_entity_poly.type
_entity_poly.pdbx_seq_one_letter_code
_entity_poly.pdbx_strand_id
1 'polypeptide(L)'
;MRDFKNIFVFYLLKQLRSKGFWIVAGILAAASSAALLFTGEFFTGAAQAHYLQEEQGMPGRMLVILLFIVMVLFIIMYSNSASGEIAFLKTNRIMELFITSVKPVPLYLGINAAYCLGPVLQLGIVAGAVFCVKEAAGIQIQALALSGGADFSALSAGCILLYVVFLILGYFVYALLNTSLISVVNRTEDCMGINVPIAYLALFQYFVGMLAVSGDSVLVRIASFVPFTSPSAMFVRYACGYADSRQLFISLIVLALTVYGMARLGAGFFTNGINFYGSLKEYRRNRKSCHGC
;
A
#
# COMPACT_ATOMS: atom_id res chain seq x y z
N MET A 1 -25.57 -7.67 -0.22
CA MET A 1 -24.60 -8.17 0.78
C MET A 1 -24.08 -9.58 0.45
N ARG A 2 -24.93 -10.52 0.06
CA ARG A 2 -24.51 -11.90 -0.26
C ARG A 2 -23.52 -11.97 -1.42
N ASP A 3 -23.74 -11.20 -2.48
CA ASP A 3 -22.84 -11.16 -3.66
C ASP A 3 -21.45 -10.61 -3.30
N PHE A 4 -21.39 -9.53 -2.52
CA PHE A 4 -20.12 -8.98 -2.03
C PHE A 4 -19.32 -10.01 -1.25
N LYS A 5 -19.95 -10.70 -0.29
CA LYS A 5 -19.30 -11.73 0.53
C LYS A 5 -18.73 -12.87 -0.34
N ASN A 6 -19.51 -13.36 -1.30
CA ASN A 6 -19.09 -14.45 -2.18
C ASN A 6 -17.92 -14.05 -3.07
N ILE A 7 -17.96 -12.84 -3.64
CA ILE A 7 -16.88 -12.29 -4.46
C ILE A 7 -15.61 -12.10 -3.62
N PHE A 8 -15.75 -11.48 -2.44
CA PHE A 8 -14.65 -11.26 -1.51
C PHE A 8 -13.94 -12.57 -1.15
N VAL A 9 -14.69 -13.58 -0.71
CA VAL A 9 -14.13 -14.90 -0.33
C VAL A 9 -13.47 -15.57 -1.53
N PHE A 10 -14.09 -15.53 -2.72
CA PHE A 10 -13.52 -16.12 -3.92
C PHE A 10 -12.15 -15.52 -4.28
N TYR A 11 -12.05 -14.19 -4.35
CA TYR A 11 -10.80 -13.51 -4.71
C TYR A 11 -9.75 -13.62 -3.61
N LEU A 12 -10.14 -13.62 -2.35
CA LEU A 12 -9.22 -13.87 -1.23
C LEU A 12 -8.60 -15.27 -1.33
N LEU A 13 -9.43 -16.30 -1.56
CA LEU A 13 -8.93 -17.68 -1.73
C LEU A 13 -8.07 -17.81 -2.99
N LYS A 14 -8.43 -17.15 -4.09
CA LYS A 14 -7.63 -17.11 -5.31
C LYS A 14 -6.25 -16.51 -5.04
N GLN A 15 -6.18 -15.40 -4.30
CA GLN A 15 -4.93 -14.74 -3.94
C GLN A 15 -4.06 -15.64 -3.05
N LEU A 16 -4.63 -16.25 -2.01
CA LEU A 16 -3.92 -17.16 -1.11
C LEU A 16 -3.41 -18.43 -1.82
N ARG A 17 -4.08 -18.89 -2.88
CA ARG A 17 -3.65 -20.04 -3.69
C ARG A 17 -2.58 -19.66 -4.73
N SER A 18 -2.34 -18.38 -4.97
CA SER A 18 -1.36 -17.96 -5.96
C SER A 18 0.07 -18.23 -5.48
N LYS A 19 0.87 -18.87 -6.33
CA LYS A 19 2.31 -19.10 -6.05
C LYS A 19 3.07 -17.78 -5.83
N GLY A 20 2.70 -16.73 -6.57
CA GLY A 20 3.29 -15.40 -6.46
C GLY A 20 3.15 -14.79 -5.07
N PHE A 21 1.99 -14.96 -4.42
CA PHE A 21 1.77 -14.49 -3.05
C PHE A 21 2.78 -15.10 -2.07
N TRP A 22 2.96 -16.44 -2.11
CA TRP A 22 3.88 -17.15 -1.21
C TRP A 22 5.36 -16.89 -1.53
N ILE A 23 5.72 -16.71 -2.81
CA ILE A 23 7.08 -16.35 -3.22
C ILE A 23 7.45 -14.98 -2.64
N VAL A 24 6.59 -13.98 -2.80
CA VAL A 24 6.84 -12.62 -2.27
C VAL A 24 6.88 -12.63 -0.74
N ALA A 25 5.94 -13.34 -0.10
CA ALA A 25 5.94 -13.50 1.36
C ALA A 25 7.24 -14.17 1.86
N GLY A 26 7.69 -15.23 1.18
CA GLY A 26 8.93 -15.93 1.51
C GLY A 26 10.19 -15.05 1.33
N ILE A 27 10.27 -14.31 0.22
CA ILE A 27 11.39 -13.39 -0.03
C ILE A 27 11.44 -12.28 1.04
N LEU A 28 10.31 -11.68 1.36
CA LEU A 28 10.24 -10.63 2.38
C LEU A 28 10.56 -11.16 3.77
N ALA A 29 10.06 -12.34 4.13
CA ALA A 29 10.37 -12.99 5.39
C ALA A 29 11.86 -13.34 5.49
N ALA A 30 12.45 -13.89 4.43
CA ALA A 30 13.88 -14.22 4.38
C ALA A 30 14.75 -12.94 4.44
N ALA A 31 14.40 -11.90 3.68
CA ALA A 31 15.14 -10.65 3.68
C ALA A 31 15.10 -9.95 5.04
N SER A 32 13.91 -9.90 5.69
CA SER A 32 13.77 -9.30 7.02
C SER A 32 14.50 -10.09 8.11
N SER A 33 14.48 -11.43 8.01
CA SER A 33 15.21 -12.32 8.94
C SER A 33 16.72 -12.20 8.76
N ALA A 34 17.19 -12.16 7.51
CA ALA A 34 18.60 -11.96 7.19
C ALA A 34 19.08 -10.57 7.66
N ALA A 35 18.27 -9.52 7.45
CA ALA A 35 18.59 -8.19 7.95
C ALA A 35 18.71 -8.17 9.48
N LEU A 36 17.83 -8.88 10.20
CA LEU A 36 17.89 -8.98 11.66
C LEU A 36 19.17 -9.69 12.13
N LEU A 37 19.53 -10.81 11.50
CA LEU A 37 20.76 -11.55 11.84
C LEU A 37 22.01 -10.73 11.52
N PHE A 38 22.07 -10.12 10.33
CA PHE A 38 23.19 -9.28 9.91
C PHE A 38 23.40 -8.07 10.84
N THR A 39 22.31 -7.37 11.20
CA THR A 39 22.39 -6.26 12.17
C THR A 39 22.78 -6.76 13.55
N GLY A 40 22.28 -7.91 13.99
CA GLY A 40 22.64 -8.52 15.28
C GLY A 40 24.13 -8.81 15.39
N GLU A 41 24.75 -9.45 14.37
CA GLU A 41 26.17 -9.75 14.35
C GLU A 41 27.06 -8.51 14.16
N PHE A 42 26.65 -7.58 13.32
CA PHE A 42 27.40 -6.35 13.05
C PHE A 42 27.49 -5.43 14.28
N PHE A 43 26.43 -5.38 15.07
CA PHE A 43 26.40 -4.55 16.29
C PHE A 43 27.01 -5.25 17.52
N THR A 44 27.21 -6.56 17.50
CA THR A 44 27.91 -7.28 18.60
C THR A 44 29.44 -7.31 18.42
N GLY A 45 29.95 -6.98 17.23
CA GLY A 45 31.40 -6.90 16.96
C GLY A 45 31.99 -5.54 17.34
N ALA A 46 33.31 -5.50 17.54
CA ALA A 46 34.15 -4.41 18.06
C ALA A 46 34.00 -3.00 17.42
N ALA A 47 33.12 -2.83 16.42
CA ALA A 47 32.76 -1.54 15.84
C ALA A 47 31.91 -0.65 16.78
N GLN A 48 31.42 -1.20 17.86
CA GLN A 48 30.50 -0.56 18.81
C GLN A 48 31.09 0.66 19.55
N ALA A 49 32.40 0.74 19.72
CA ALA A 49 33.02 1.77 20.53
C ALA A 49 33.28 3.11 19.78
N HIS A 50 33.41 3.10 18.46
CA HIS A 50 33.85 4.29 17.72
C HIS A 50 32.72 5.05 17.00
N TYR A 51 31.63 4.36 16.64
CA TYR A 51 30.50 4.98 15.90
C TYR A 51 29.38 5.52 16.79
N LEU A 52 29.35 5.15 18.07
CA LEU A 52 28.27 5.52 18.99
C LEU A 52 28.34 6.97 19.52
N GLN A 53 29.41 7.69 19.26
CA GLN A 53 29.61 9.03 19.83
C GLN A 53 29.15 10.17 18.92
N GLU A 54 28.88 9.92 17.62
CA GLU A 54 28.61 11.00 16.69
C GLU A 54 27.20 11.01 16.03
N GLU A 55 26.38 9.93 16.17
CA GLU A 55 25.10 9.85 15.48
C GLU A 55 23.94 9.26 16.33
N GLN A 56 23.52 10.00 17.33
CA GLN A 56 22.42 9.61 18.23
C GLN A 56 21.02 9.55 17.58
N GLY A 57 20.88 9.32 16.28
CA GLY A 57 19.57 9.29 15.62
C GLY A 57 19.43 8.35 14.41
N MET A 58 20.51 7.70 13.95
CA MET A 58 20.48 6.95 12.68
C MET A 58 19.74 5.61 12.71
N PRO A 59 19.86 4.74 13.71
CA PRO A 59 19.24 3.41 13.64
C PRO A 59 17.70 3.45 13.60
N GLY A 60 17.09 4.36 14.35
CA GLY A 60 15.63 4.54 14.34
C GLY A 60 15.10 5.05 13.00
N ARG A 61 15.83 5.96 12.35
CA ARG A 61 15.48 6.47 11.02
C ARG A 61 15.60 5.39 9.94
N MET A 62 16.58 4.50 10.01
CA MET A 62 16.73 3.36 9.10
C MET A 62 15.51 2.43 9.14
N LEU A 63 14.98 2.13 10.33
CA LEU A 63 13.78 1.33 10.48
C LEU A 63 12.55 2.02 9.87
N VAL A 64 12.40 3.33 10.11
CA VAL A 64 11.31 4.12 9.52
C VAL A 64 11.40 4.13 8.00
N ILE A 65 12.61 4.25 7.43
CA ILE A 65 12.85 4.17 5.98
C ILE A 65 12.43 2.80 5.45
N LEU A 66 12.84 1.71 6.11
CA LEU A 66 12.48 0.36 5.69
C LEU A 66 10.96 0.14 5.69
N LEU A 67 10.29 0.50 6.78
CA LEU A 67 8.83 0.40 6.90
C LEU A 67 8.12 1.24 5.85
N PHE A 68 8.60 2.45 5.60
CA PHE A 68 8.08 3.34 4.57
C PHE A 68 8.22 2.74 3.16
N ILE A 69 9.41 2.20 2.81
CA ILE A 69 9.65 1.56 1.51
C ILE A 69 8.72 0.36 1.33
N VAL A 70 8.61 -0.51 2.34
CA VAL A 70 7.71 -1.67 2.31
C VAL A 70 6.25 -1.24 2.13
N MET A 71 5.83 -0.17 2.80
CA MET A 71 4.47 0.37 2.65
C MET A 71 4.18 0.83 1.22
N VAL A 72 5.07 1.60 0.61
CA VAL A 72 4.92 2.07 -0.77
C VAL A 72 4.90 0.90 -1.76
N LEU A 73 5.81 -0.07 -1.59
CA LEU A 73 5.85 -1.27 -2.43
C LEU A 73 4.56 -2.08 -2.32
N PHE A 74 4.03 -2.27 -1.12
CA PHE A 74 2.77 -3.00 -0.93
C PHE A 74 1.59 -2.26 -1.56
N ILE A 75 1.48 -0.95 -1.37
CA ILE A 75 0.43 -0.14 -1.98
C ILE A 75 0.43 -0.32 -3.50
N ILE A 76 1.60 -0.18 -4.15
CA ILE A 76 1.71 -0.29 -5.61
C ILE A 76 1.43 -1.71 -6.08
N MET A 77 2.08 -2.70 -5.48
CA MET A 77 2.01 -4.09 -5.90
C MET A 77 0.59 -4.65 -5.81
N TYR A 78 -0.09 -4.41 -4.69
CA TYR A 78 -1.45 -4.91 -4.49
C TYR A 78 -2.51 -4.11 -5.25
N SER A 79 -2.32 -2.79 -5.43
CA SER A 79 -3.16 -1.99 -6.31
C SER A 79 -3.10 -2.47 -7.76
N ASN A 80 -1.90 -2.76 -8.26
CA ASN A 80 -1.70 -3.30 -9.61
C ASN A 80 -2.28 -4.72 -9.74
N SER A 81 -2.19 -5.55 -8.70
CA SER A 81 -2.77 -6.89 -8.70
C SER A 81 -4.29 -6.84 -8.78
N ALA A 82 -4.93 -5.96 -8.01
CA ALA A 82 -6.39 -5.77 -8.06
C ALA A 82 -6.86 -5.26 -9.43
N SER A 83 -6.15 -4.31 -10.01
CA SER A 83 -6.47 -3.76 -11.33
C SER A 83 -6.21 -4.75 -12.46
N GLY A 84 -5.13 -5.53 -12.35
CA GLY A 84 -4.79 -6.62 -13.28
C GLY A 84 -5.87 -7.69 -13.34
N GLU A 85 -6.52 -7.98 -12.21
CA GLU A 85 -7.65 -8.91 -12.18
C GLU A 85 -8.83 -8.40 -13.01
N ILE A 86 -9.17 -7.11 -12.89
CA ILE A 86 -10.24 -6.50 -13.68
C ILE A 86 -9.88 -6.48 -15.17
N ALA A 87 -8.63 -6.16 -15.49
CA ALA A 87 -8.12 -6.23 -16.85
C ALA A 87 -8.28 -7.64 -17.44
N PHE A 88 -7.88 -8.68 -16.69
CA PHE A 88 -8.01 -10.07 -17.08
C PHE A 88 -9.46 -10.48 -17.33
N LEU A 89 -10.37 -10.12 -16.44
CA LEU A 89 -11.80 -10.42 -16.60
C LEU A 89 -12.38 -9.78 -17.87
N LYS A 90 -11.95 -8.56 -18.18
CA LYS A 90 -12.49 -7.81 -19.30
C LYS A 90 -11.91 -8.25 -20.63
N THR A 91 -10.59 -8.45 -20.73
CA THR A 91 -9.93 -8.88 -21.96
C THR A 91 -10.34 -10.28 -22.40
N ASN A 92 -10.64 -11.17 -21.45
CA ASN A 92 -11.14 -12.52 -21.73
C ASN A 92 -12.68 -12.61 -21.86
N ARG A 93 -13.38 -11.47 -21.88
CA ARG A 93 -14.86 -11.40 -21.94
C ARG A 93 -15.61 -12.12 -20.82
N ILE A 94 -14.89 -12.54 -19.76
CA ILE A 94 -15.49 -13.16 -18.57
C ILE A 94 -16.37 -12.16 -17.83
N MET A 95 -16.08 -10.86 -17.98
CA MET A 95 -16.87 -9.78 -17.40
C MET A 95 -18.33 -9.82 -17.85
N GLU A 96 -18.63 -10.25 -19.09
CA GLU A 96 -20.00 -10.37 -19.61
C GLU A 96 -20.83 -11.38 -18.82
N LEU A 97 -20.22 -12.50 -18.40
CA LEU A 97 -20.85 -13.48 -17.54
C LEU A 97 -21.09 -12.97 -16.12
N PHE A 98 -20.13 -12.18 -15.59
CA PHE A 98 -20.28 -11.60 -14.26
C PHE A 98 -21.40 -10.56 -14.19
N ILE A 99 -21.56 -9.72 -15.22
CA ILE A 99 -22.58 -8.66 -15.27
C ILE A 99 -23.99 -9.24 -15.29
N THR A 100 -24.19 -10.41 -15.88
CA THR A 100 -25.50 -11.07 -15.87
C THR A 100 -25.88 -11.66 -14.52
N SER A 101 -24.88 -12.02 -13.69
CA SER A 101 -25.07 -12.74 -12.43
C SER A 101 -24.91 -11.84 -11.19
N VAL A 102 -24.09 -10.80 -11.26
CA VAL A 102 -23.70 -9.96 -10.12
C VAL A 102 -23.73 -8.47 -10.48
N LYS A 103 -24.19 -7.65 -9.54
CA LYS A 103 -24.16 -6.19 -9.71
C LYS A 103 -22.73 -5.67 -9.78
N PRO A 104 -22.43 -4.67 -10.65
CA PRO A 104 -21.08 -4.14 -10.85
C PRO A 104 -20.40 -3.57 -9.59
N VAL A 105 -21.17 -2.84 -8.76
CA VAL A 105 -20.63 -2.18 -7.57
C VAL A 105 -20.12 -3.18 -6.50
N PRO A 106 -20.85 -4.25 -6.13
CA PRO A 106 -20.32 -5.32 -5.29
C PRO A 106 -19.09 -6.02 -5.87
N LEU A 107 -19.01 -6.17 -7.19
CA LEU A 107 -17.85 -6.76 -7.86
C LEU A 107 -16.61 -5.87 -7.67
N TYR A 108 -16.75 -4.58 -7.98
CA TYR A 108 -15.69 -3.57 -7.83
C TYR A 108 -15.15 -3.50 -6.40
N LEU A 109 -16.04 -3.34 -5.42
CA LEU A 109 -15.64 -3.23 -4.02
C LEU A 109 -15.12 -4.56 -3.45
N GLY A 110 -15.71 -5.68 -3.88
CA GLY A 110 -15.34 -7.02 -3.42
C GLY A 110 -13.92 -7.41 -3.84
N ILE A 111 -13.54 -7.14 -5.10
CA ILE A 111 -12.17 -7.37 -5.59
C ILE A 111 -11.19 -6.51 -4.79
N ASN A 112 -11.43 -5.19 -4.69
CA ASN A 112 -10.53 -4.29 -3.97
C ASN A 112 -10.41 -4.67 -2.48
N ALA A 113 -11.49 -5.04 -1.82
CA ALA A 113 -11.45 -5.47 -0.42
C ALA A 113 -10.70 -6.80 -0.24
N ALA A 114 -10.85 -7.75 -1.16
CA ALA A 114 -10.11 -9.02 -1.10
C ALA A 114 -8.61 -8.83 -1.22
N TYR A 115 -8.18 -8.01 -2.19
CA TYR A 115 -6.75 -7.71 -2.38
C TYR A 115 -6.15 -6.84 -1.26
N CYS A 116 -6.96 -6.09 -0.50
CA CYS A 116 -6.53 -5.34 0.68
C CYS A 116 -5.99 -6.23 1.80
N LEU A 117 -6.51 -7.43 1.95
CA LEU A 117 -6.04 -8.37 2.98
C LEU A 117 -4.64 -8.93 2.68
N GLY A 118 -4.23 -8.93 1.41
CA GLY A 118 -2.92 -9.44 1.00
C GLY A 118 -1.73 -8.81 1.74
N PRO A 119 -1.55 -7.48 1.69
CA PRO A 119 -0.46 -6.82 2.38
C PRO A 119 -0.53 -7.00 3.91
N VAL A 120 -1.72 -7.02 4.49
CA VAL A 120 -1.90 -7.24 5.94
C VAL A 120 -1.45 -8.65 6.33
N LEU A 121 -1.84 -9.67 5.57
CA LEU A 121 -1.40 -11.06 5.80
C LEU A 121 0.10 -11.23 5.61
N GLN A 122 0.68 -10.60 4.58
CA GLN A 122 2.13 -10.64 4.37
C GLN A 122 2.91 -9.96 5.50
N LEU A 123 2.44 -8.83 6.02
CA LEU A 123 3.03 -8.22 7.22
C LEU A 123 2.97 -9.16 8.42
N GLY A 124 1.85 -9.87 8.61
CA GLY A 124 1.74 -10.88 9.66
C GLY A 124 2.76 -12.02 9.51
N ILE A 125 2.96 -12.51 8.29
CA ILE A 125 3.97 -13.55 7.99
C ILE A 125 5.38 -13.04 8.27
N VAL A 126 5.72 -11.82 7.82
CA VAL A 126 7.03 -11.19 8.05
C VAL A 126 7.26 -10.98 9.54
N ALA A 127 6.27 -10.44 10.27
CA ALA A 127 6.37 -10.24 11.72
C ALA A 127 6.56 -11.58 12.46
N GLY A 128 5.84 -12.62 12.06
CA GLY A 128 6.01 -13.97 12.60
C GLY A 128 7.38 -14.56 12.34
N ALA A 129 7.92 -14.39 11.13
CA ALA A 129 9.27 -14.85 10.77
C ALA A 129 10.36 -14.14 11.60
N VAL A 130 10.25 -12.81 11.72
CA VAL A 130 11.16 -12.00 12.56
C VAL A 130 11.10 -12.43 14.03
N PHE A 131 9.90 -12.69 14.54
CA PHE A 131 9.72 -13.18 15.91
C PHE A 131 10.35 -14.56 16.12
N CYS A 132 10.15 -15.50 15.20
CA CYS A 132 10.76 -16.84 15.27
C CYS A 132 12.29 -16.77 15.24
N VAL A 133 12.86 -15.94 14.38
CA VAL A 133 14.34 -15.78 14.29
C VAL A 133 14.88 -15.13 15.57
N LYS A 134 14.17 -14.15 16.13
CA LYS A 134 14.53 -13.52 17.40
C LYS A 134 14.66 -14.55 18.52
N GLU A 135 13.65 -15.42 18.69
CA GLU A 135 13.64 -16.45 19.73
C GLU A 135 14.74 -17.51 19.46
N ALA A 136 14.91 -17.94 18.20
CA ALA A 136 15.89 -18.95 17.83
C ALA A 136 17.36 -18.47 17.99
N ALA A 137 17.63 -17.22 17.69
CA ALA A 137 18.96 -16.62 17.80
C ALA A 137 19.27 -16.04 19.18
N GLY A 138 18.30 -16.03 20.13
CA GLY A 138 18.46 -15.42 21.44
C GLY A 138 18.70 -13.91 21.42
N ILE A 139 18.34 -13.24 20.32
CA ILE A 139 18.58 -11.81 20.13
C ILE A 139 17.59 -11.03 20.98
N GLN A 140 18.10 -10.34 21.99
CA GLN A 140 17.28 -9.39 22.77
C GLN A 140 17.13 -8.10 21.96
N ILE A 141 15.97 -7.89 21.33
CA ILE A 141 15.66 -6.65 20.58
C ILE A 141 15.83 -5.42 21.48
N GLN A 142 15.60 -5.55 22.79
CA GLN A 142 15.87 -4.50 23.77
C GLN A 142 17.37 -4.16 23.91
N ALA A 143 18.26 -5.14 23.80
CA ALA A 143 19.70 -4.89 23.80
C ALA A 143 20.14 -4.21 22.50
N LEU A 144 19.56 -4.58 21.36
CA LEU A 144 19.75 -3.91 20.08
C LEU A 144 19.20 -2.47 20.10
N ALA A 145 18.09 -2.24 20.80
CA ALA A 145 17.50 -0.93 21.05
C ALA A 145 18.41 -0.03 21.91
N LEU A 146 18.93 -0.58 22.99
CA LEU A 146 19.78 0.15 23.92
C LEU A 146 21.17 0.46 23.34
N SER A 147 21.72 -0.41 22.49
CA SER A 147 23.03 -0.20 21.86
C SER A 147 22.99 0.82 20.71
N GLY A 148 21.81 1.00 20.07
CA GLY A 148 21.67 1.86 18.89
C GLY A 148 21.05 3.23 19.14
N GLY A 149 20.73 3.62 20.39
CA GLY A 149 20.04 4.90 20.66
C GLY A 149 18.69 5.04 19.94
N ALA A 150 18.18 3.93 19.36
CA ALA A 150 16.89 3.93 18.70
C ALA A 150 15.80 3.89 19.77
N ASP A 151 15.09 4.98 19.93
CA ASP A 151 13.82 4.98 20.63
C ASP A 151 12.84 4.06 19.89
N PHE A 152 12.80 2.79 20.28
CA PHE A 152 11.79 1.82 19.84
C PHE A 152 10.38 2.16 20.33
N SER A 153 10.18 3.35 20.88
CA SER A 153 8.85 3.95 21.01
C SER A 153 8.12 4.00 19.65
N ALA A 154 8.87 4.10 18.54
CA ALA A 154 8.34 3.94 17.19
C ALA A 154 7.76 2.55 16.90
N LEU A 155 8.13 1.50 17.64
CA LEU A 155 7.51 0.18 17.59
C LEU A 155 6.47 -0.03 18.70
N SER A 156 5.98 1.03 19.32
CA SER A 156 4.84 0.87 20.21
C SER A 156 3.67 0.24 19.41
N ALA A 157 2.85 -0.55 20.08
CA ALA A 157 1.67 -1.16 19.43
C ALA A 157 0.81 -0.12 18.70
N GLY A 158 0.82 1.13 19.19
CA GLY A 158 0.15 2.26 18.54
C GLY A 158 0.74 2.63 17.17
N CYS A 159 2.08 2.65 17.03
CA CYS A 159 2.73 2.95 15.76
C CYS A 159 2.53 1.82 14.72
N ILE A 160 2.55 0.56 15.16
CA ILE A 160 2.26 -0.58 14.27
C ILE A 160 0.80 -0.52 13.80
N LEU A 161 -0.15 -0.26 14.68
CA LEU A 161 -1.54 -0.08 14.32
C LEU A 161 -1.72 1.06 13.32
N LEU A 162 -1.06 2.18 13.58
CA LEU A 162 -1.07 3.34 12.69
C LEU A 162 -0.50 3.01 11.31
N TYR A 163 0.61 2.29 11.26
CA TYR A 163 1.20 1.81 10.01
C TYR A 163 0.22 0.98 9.19
N VAL A 164 -0.47 0.03 9.83
CA VAL A 164 -1.48 -0.82 9.17
C VAL A 164 -2.67 0.01 8.67
N VAL A 165 -3.13 0.99 9.44
CA VAL A 165 -4.22 1.89 9.05
C VAL A 165 -3.83 2.73 7.83
N PHE A 166 -2.64 3.35 7.83
CA PHE A 166 -2.16 4.10 6.66
C PHE A 166 -1.92 3.22 5.45
N LEU A 167 -1.42 1.99 5.64
CA LEU A 167 -1.26 1.01 4.57
C LEU A 167 -2.60 0.65 3.92
N ILE A 168 -3.63 0.35 4.72
CA ILE A 168 -4.96 -0.02 4.23
C ILE A 168 -5.61 1.16 3.50
N LEU A 169 -5.61 2.35 4.10
CA LEU A 169 -6.22 3.52 3.49
C LEU A 169 -5.46 3.95 2.23
N GLY A 170 -4.13 3.95 2.28
CA GLY A 170 -3.27 4.22 1.12
C GLY A 170 -3.50 3.24 -0.02
N TYR A 171 -3.57 1.94 0.29
CA TYR A 171 -3.93 0.91 -0.67
C TYR A 171 -5.27 1.23 -1.35
N PHE A 172 -6.33 1.54 -0.58
CA PHE A 172 -7.65 1.84 -1.17
C PHE A 172 -7.63 3.06 -2.08
N VAL A 173 -6.90 4.13 -1.76
CA VAL A 173 -6.79 5.30 -2.64
C VAL A 173 -6.24 4.90 -4.01
N TYR A 174 -5.14 4.16 -4.05
CA TYR A 174 -4.51 3.73 -5.30
C TYR A 174 -5.30 2.63 -6.01
N ALA A 175 -5.79 1.63 -5.29
CA ALA A 175 -6.50 0.51 -5.86
C ALA A 175 -7.85 0.92 -6.47
N LEU A 176 -8.64 1.73 -5.78
CA LEU A 176 -9.92 2.23 -6.29
C LEU A 176 -9.73 3.11 -7.53
N LEU A 177 -8.70 3.95 -7.55
CA LEU A 177 -8.35 4.74 -8.72
C LEU A 177 -7.96 3.84 -9.91
N ASN A 178 -7.01 2.93 -9.67
CA ASN A 178 -6.45 2.05 -10.69
C ASN A 178 -7.52 1.14 -11.31
N THR A 179 -8.31 0.47 -10.47
CA THR A 179 -9.38 -0.42 -10.92
C THR A 179 -10.48 0.31 -11.68
N SER A 180 -10.79 1.57 -11.30
CA SER A 180 -11.73 2.41 -12.04
C SER A 180 -11.23 2.74 -13.44
N LEU A 181 -9.96 3.17 -13.55
CA LEU A 181 -9.36 3.57 -14.83
C LEU A 181 -9.20 2.37 -15.78
N ILE A 182 -8.78 1.23 -15.25
CA ILE A 182 -8.61 0.00 -16.03
C ILE A 182 -9.95 -0.56 -16.54
N SER A 183 -11.06 -0.29 -15.87
CA SER A 183 -12.38 -0.74 -16.31
C SER A 183 -12.80 -0.25 -17.71
N VAL A 184 -12.19 0.83 -18.19
CA VAL A 184 -12.48 1.39 -19.53
C VAL A 184 -11.66 0.73 -20.63
N VAL A 185 -10.60 -0.01 -20.29
CA VAL A 185 -9.66 -0.60 -21.25
C VAL A 185 -10.17 -1.94 -21.76
N ASN A 186 -10.01 -2.17 -23.08
CA ASN A 186 -10.45 -3.40 -23.73
C ASN A 186 -9.30 -4.30 -24.20
N ARG A 187 -8.06 -3.77 -24.25
CA ARG A 187 -6.87 -4.50 -24.68
C ARG A 187 -5.81 -4.47 -23.59
N THR A 188 -5.09 -5.57 -23.42
CA THR A 188 -3.98 -5.70 -22.47
C THR A 188 -2.87 -4.66 -22.70
N GLU A 189 -2.61 -4.30 -23.96
CA GLU A 189 -1.62 -3.27 -24.32
C GLU A 189 -1.97 -1.89 -23.77
N ASP A 190 -3.25 -1.53 -23.81
CA ASP A 190 -3.74 -0.24 -23.31
C ASP A 190 -3.70 -0.18 -21.76
N CYS A 191 -3.70 -1.32 -21.06
CA CYS A 191 -3.58 -1.38 -19.61
C CYS A 191 -2.24 -0.80 -19.12
N MET A 192 -1.14 -1.06 -19.88
CA MET A 192 0.16 -0.50 -19.53
C MET A 192 0.15 1.03 -19.61
N GLY A 193 -0.51 1.61 -20.61
CA GLY A 193 -0.63 3.06 -20.76
C GLY A 193 -1.36 3.74 -19.59
N ILE A 194 -2.33 3.07 -18.96
CA ILE A 194 -3.04 3.58 -17.79
C ILE A 194 -2.24 3.42 -16.50
N ASN A 195 -1.45 2.35 -16.37
CA ASN A 195 -0.63 2.12 -15.19
C ASN A 195 0.53 3.12 -15.06
N VAL A 196 1.03 3.67 -16.17
CA VAL A 196 2.15 4.62 -16.18
C VAL A 196 1.87 5.89 -15.34
N PRO A 197 0.76 6.63 -15.50
CA PRO A 197 0.45 7.77 -14.65
C PRO A 197 0.33 7.42 -13.17
N ILE A 198 -0.19 6.24 -12.85
CA ILE A 198 -0.32 5.77 -11.46
C ILE A 198 1.05 5.45 -10.87
N ALA A 199 1.95 4.86 -11.67
CA ALA A 199 3.33 4.63 -11.27
C ALA A 199 4.07 5.95 -10.99
N TYR A 200 3.84 7.02 -11.77
CA TYR A 200 4.40 8.34 -11.48
C TYR A 200 3.84 8.94 -10.19
N LEU A 201 2.55 8.78 -9.90
CA LEU A 201 1.98 9.21 -8.61
C LEU A 201 2.62 8.47 -7.43
N ALA A 202 2.85 7.17 -7.59
CA ALA A 202 3.50 6.37 -6.57
C ALA A 202 5.00 6.72 -6.41
N LEU A 203 5.68 7.03 -7.51
CA LEU A 203 7.05 7.55 -7.49
C LEU A 203 7.12 8.90 -6.77
N PHE A 204 6.16 9.79 -7.04
CA PHE A 204 6.05 11.07 -6.34
C PHE A 204 5.81 10.87 -4.84
N GLN A 205 4.92 9.94 -4.46
CA GLN A 205 4.72 9.53 -3.06
C GLN A 205 6.02 9.07 -2.41
N TYR A 206 6.82 8.25 -3.11
CA TYR A 206 8.13 7.79 -2.64
C TYR A 206 9.09 8.94 -2.39
N PHE A 207 9.22 9.89 -3.33
CA PHE A 207 10.09 11.04 -3.16
C PHE A 207 9.69 11.93 -1.98
N VAL A 208 8.38 12.19 -1.83
CA VAL A 208 7.87 12.97 -0.69
C VAL A 208 8.16 12.28 0.64
N GLY A 209 8.01 10.95 0.70
CA GLY A 209 8.34 10.17 1.89
C GLY A 209 9.84 10.22 2.23
N MET A 210 10.73 10.14 1.24
CA MET A 210 12.17 10.30 1.44
C MET A 210 12.53 11.71 1.93
N LEU A 211 11.90 12.74 1.39
CA LEU A 211 12.07 14.12 1.90
C LEU A 211 11.59 14.25 3.35
N ALA A 212 10.51 13.55 3.72
CA ALA A 212 9.99 13.56 5.08
C ALA A 212 10.96 12.92 6.11
N VAL A 213 11.76 11.94 5.69
CA VAL A 213 12.83 11.37 6.53
C VAL A 213 13.96 12.37 6.75
N SER A 214 14.28 13.17 5.72
CA SER A 214 15.38 14.13 5.78
C SER A 214 15.06 15.36 6.64
N GLY A 215 13.77 15.71 6.81
CA GLY A 215 13.37 16.85 7.63
C GLY A 215 11.94 17.32 7.40
N ASP A 216 11.44 18.19 8.28
CA ASP A 216 10.08 18.72 8.26
C ASP A 216 9.99 20.05 7.47
N SER A 217 10.15 19.99 6.16
CA SER A 217 9.99 21.14 5.27
C SER A 217 8.51 21.52 5.08
N VAL A 218 8.24 22.77 4.67
CA VAL A 218 6.88 23.25 4.38
C VAL A 218 6.21 22.39 3.29
N LEU A 219 6.98 21.97 2.28
CA LEU A 219 6.50 21.08 1.21
C LEU A 219 6.02 19.74 1.78
N VAL A 220 6.80 19.12 2.66
CA VAL A 220 6.45 17.84 3.32
C VAL A 220 5.22 18.00 4.19
N ARG A 221 5.07 19.14 4.90
CA ARG A 221 3.86 19.43 5.69
C ARG A 221 2.60 19.48 4.82
N ILE A 222 2.65 20.20 3.71
CA ILE A 222 1.51 20.26 2.79
C ILE A 222 1.23 18.89 2.17
N ALA A 223 2.26 18.21 1.67
CA ALA A 223 2.13 16.90 1.05
C ALA A 223 1.60 15.81 2.00
N SER A 224 1.81 15.96 3.31
CA SER A 224 1.27 15.02 4.30
C SER A 224 -0.25 15.06 4.46
N PHE A 225 -0.93 16.08 3.93
CA PHE A 225 -2.39 16.18 3.86
C PHE A 225 -2.95 15.82 2.48
N VAL A 226 -2.11 15.73 1.44
CA VAL A 226 -2.54 15.33 0.10
C VAL A 226 -2.81 13.81 0.09
N PRO A 227 -4.00 13.34 -0.30
CA PRO A 227 -4.40 11.93 -0.12
C PRO A 227 -3.48 10.90 -0.78
N PHE A 228 -2.84 11.25 -1.91
CA PHE A 228 -1.94 10.35 -2.63
C PHE A 228 -0.57 10.21 -1.95
N THR A 229 -0.09 11.23 -1.26
CA THR A 229 1.21 11.23 -0.57
C THR A 229 1.09 11.07 0.93
N SER A 230 -0.09 11.34 1.49
CA SER A 230 -0.39 11.30 2.91
C SER A 230 -0.01 9.97 3.60
N PRO A 231 -0.29 8.78 3.03
CA PRO A 231 0.01 7.53 3.73
C PRO A 231 1.48 7.40 4.10
N SER A 232 2.38 7.77 3.19
CA SER A 232 3.82 7.69 3.42
C SER A 232 4.35 8.90 4.20
N ALA A 233 4.02 10.12 3.76
CA ALA A 233 4.57 11.34 4.32
C ALA A 233 4.15 11.56 5.78
N MET A 234 2.86 11.34 6.11
CA MET A 234 2.37 11.54 7.47
C MET A 234 2.88 10.45 8.41
N PHE A 235 2.92 9.19 7.95
CA PHE A 235 3.50 8.10 8.73
C PHE A 235 4.97 8.40 9.08
N VAL A 236 5.79 8.77 8.11
CA VAL A 236 7.20 9.09 8.33
C VAL A 236 7.36 10.30 9.27
N ARG A 237 6.60 11.38 9.05
CA ARG A 237 6.65 12.56 9.92
C ARG A 237 6.29 12.23 11.37
N TYR A 238 5.26 11.42 11.57
CA TYR A 238 4.85 11.00 12.91
C TYR A 238 5.89 10.08 13.55
N ALA A 239 6.41 9.11 12.82
CA ALA A 239 7.44 8.19 13.31
C ALA A 239 8.78 8.90 13.64
N CYS A 240 9.10 9.99 12.93
CA CYS A 240 10.27 10.84 13.22
C CYS A 240 10.00 11.92 14.30
N GLY A 241 8.79 11.98 14.87
CA GLY A 241 8.45 12.96 15.89
C GLY A 241 8.17 14.38 15.37
N TYR A 242 8.02 14.57 14.04
CA TYR A 242 7.77 15.89 13.43
C TYR A 242 6.28 16.26 13.37
N ALA A 243 5.38 15.33 13.63
CA ALA A 243 3.94 15.57 13.53
C ALA A 243 3.23 15.31 14.86
N ASP A 244 2.32 16.21 15.21
CA ASP A 244 1.45 16.05 16.37
C ASP A 244 0.29 15.08 16.08
N SER A 245 -0.25 14.48 17.15
CA SER A 245 -1.43 13.61 17.09
C SER A 245 -2.64 14.30 16.41
N ARG A 246 -2.79 15.62 16.56
CA ARG A 246 -3.86 16.39 15.89
C ARG A 246 -3.72 16.39 14.38
N GLN A 247 -2.49 16.63 13.86
CA GLN A 247 -2.20 16.61 12.42
C GLN A 247 -2.45 15.21 11.83
N LEU A 248 -2.08 14.18 12.59
CA LEU A 248 -2.33 12.78 12.24
C LEU A 248 -3.82 12.47 12.10
N PHE A 249 -4.66 12.86 13.08
CA PHE A 249 -6.11 12.65 13.00
C PHE A 249 -6.74 13.38 11.82
N ILE A 250 -6.33 14.63 11.56
CA ILE A 250 -6.82 15.40 10.40
C ILE A 250 -6.46 14.67 9.09
N SER A 251 -5.21 14.21 8.97
CA SER A 251 -4.74 13.46 7.79
C SER A 251 -5.52 12.16 7.59
N LEU A 252 -5.80 11.40 8.64
CA LEU A 252 -6.62 10.19 8.58
C LEU A 252 -8.06 10.47 8.14
N ILE A 253 -8.67 11.54 8.63
CA ILE A 253 -10.03 11.95 8.22
C ILE A 253 -10.04 12.32 6.74
N VAL A 254 -9.08 13.13 6.27
CA VAL A 254 -8.97 13.52 4.86
C VAL A 254 -8.78 12.29 3.98
N LEU A 255 -7.92 11.36 4.41
CA LEU A 255 -7.65 10.12 3.69
C LEU A 255 -8.90 9.22 3.62
N ALA A 256 -9.62 9.05 4.73
CA ALA A 256 -10.85 8.27 4.79
C ALA A 256 -11.98 8.89 3.91
N LEU A 257 -12.14 10.21 3.93
CA LEU A 257 -13.07 10.91 3.05
C LEU A 257 -12.71 10.74 1.59
N THR A 258 -11.40 10.75 1.26
CA THR A 258 -10.93 10.50 -0.10
C THR A 258 -11.24 9.07 -0.55
N VAL A 259 -10.98 8.07 0.30
CA VAL A 259 -11.34 6.66 0.02
C VAL A 259 -12.83 6.53 -0.23
N TYR A 260 -13.68 7.15 0.60
CA TYR A 260 -15.12 7.14 0.42
C TYR A 260 -15.55 7.80 -0.91
N GLY A 261 -14.99 8.96 -1.23
CA GLY A 261 -15.23 9.66 -2.49
C GLY A 261 -14.79 8.82 -3.70
N MET A 262 -13.58 8.22 -3.64
CA MET A 262 -13.08 7.33 -4.68
C MET A 262 -13.93 6.07 -4.83
N ALA A 263 -14.42 5.48 -3.75
CA ALA A 263 -15.32 4.33 -3.80
C ALA A 263 -16.64 4.68 -4.50
N ARG A 264 -17.23 5.85 -4.22
CA ARG A 264 -18.47 6.32 -4.84
C ARG A 264 -18.29 6.68 -6.32
N LEU A 265 -17.33 7.55 -6.61
CA LEU A 265 -17.05 8.00 -7.98
C LEU A 265 -16.49 6.85 -8.84
N GLY A 266 -15.58 6.07 -8.29
CA GLY A 266 -14.98 4.93 -8.96
C GLY A 266 -15.97 3.84 -9.30
N ALA A 267 -16.96 3.57 -8.43
CA ALA A 267 -18.04 2.63 -8.72
C ALA A 267 -18.89 3.07 -9.93
N GLY A 268 -19.16 4.37 -10.06
CA GLY A 268 -19.83 4.92 -11.24
C GLY A 268 -19.01 4.78 -12.51
N PHE A 269 -17.71 5.12 -12.44
CA PHE A 269 -16.76 4.92 -13.55
C PHE A 269 -16.65 3.46 -13.95
N PHE A 270 -16.53 2.57 -12.98
CA PHE A 270 -16.44 1.13 -13.19
C PHE A 270 -17.68 0.59 -13.90
N THR A 271 -18.88 0.93 -13.42
CA THR A 271 -20.15 0.49 -14.01
C THR A 271 -20.28 0.92 -15.47
N ASN A 272 -19.92 2.17 -15.78
CA ASN A 272 -19.95 2.68 -17.15
C ASN A 272 -18.81 2.08 -18.02
N GLY A 273 -17.64 1.85 -17.40
CA GLY A 273 -16.45 1.34 -18.09
C GLY A 273 -16.59 -0.11 -18.52
N ILE A 274 -17.20 -0.97 -17.71
CA ILE A 274 -17.36 -2.40 -18.05
C ILE A 274 -18.36 -2.63 -19.18
N ASN A 275 -19.35 -1.75 -19.35
CA ASN A 275 -20.32 -1.83 -20.46
C ASN A 275 -19.79 -1.26 -21.75
N PHE A 276 -18.59 -0.66 -21.73
CA PHE A 276 -18.02 -0.01 -22.89
C PHE A 276 -16.97 -0.91 -23.57
N TYR A 277 -17.22 -1.29 -24.84
CA TYR A 277 -16.33 -2.11 -25.67
C TYR A 277 -15.74 -1.36 -26.88
N GLY A 278 -15.73 -0.01 -26.85
CA GLY A 278 -15.15 0.84 -27.89
C GLY A 278 -13.71 1.27 -27.58
N SER A 279 -13.11 2.08 -28.47
CA SER A 279 -11.79 2.67 -28.23
C SER A 279 -11.83 3.80 -27.18
N LEU A 280 -10.73 4.06 -26.47
CA LEU A 280 -10.62 5.16 -25.50
C LEU A 280 -10.99 6.53 -26.11
N LYS A 281 -10.70 6.75 -27.42
CA LYS A 281 -11.09 7.97 -28.14
C LYS A 281 -12.61 8.09 -28.28
N GLU A 282 -13.27 6.98 -28.48
CA GLU A 282 -14.74 6.89 -28.64
C GLU A 282 -15.47 7.06 -27.30
N TYR A 283 -14.91 6.51 -26.22
CA TYR A 283 -15.40 6.75 -24.86
C TYR A 283 -15.39 8.23 -24.49
N ARG A 284 -14.30 8.95 -24.79
CA ARG A 284 -14.18 10.39 -24.58
C ARG A 284 -15.20 11.19 -25.42
N ARG A 285 -15.48 10.75 -26.64
CA ARG A 285 -16.45 11.41 -27.54
C ARG A 285 -17.87 11.23 -27.06
N ASN A 286 -18.26 10.02 -26.69
CA ASN A 286 -19.62 9.72 -26.20
C ASN A 286 -19.94 10.42 -24.88
N ARG A 287 -18.96 10.55 -23.98
CA ARG A 287 -19.15 11.29 -22.71
C ARG A 287 -19.38 12.79 -22.92
N LYS A 288 -18.77 13.39 -23.96
CA LYS A 288 -19.00 14.82 -24.26
C LYS A 288 -20.37 15.05 -24.85
N SER A 289 -20.94 14.12 -25.61
CA SER A 289 -22.29 14.24 -26.17
C SER A 289 -23.42 14.03 -25.14
N CYS A 290 -23.18 13.25 -24.07
CA CYS A 290 -24.15 13.09 -22.98
C CYS A 290 -24.23 14.28 -22.00
N HIS A 291 -23.25 15.17 -21.99
CA HIS A 291 -23.24 16.39 -21.14
C HIS A 291 -23.69 17.65 -21.90
N GLY A 292 -24.09 17.51 -23.17
CA GLY A 292 -24.52 18.60 -24.04
C GLY A 292 -26.05 18.60 -24.33
N CYS A 293 -26.83 17.79 -23.59
CA CYS A 293 -28.31 17.82 -23.62
C CYS A 293 -28.85 18.26 -22.28
#